data_ab85574b7824720156740d2a6a9c9410
#
_entry.id   ab85574b7824720156740d2a6a9c9410
#
_cell.length_a   1.000
_cell.length_b   1.000
_cell.length_c   1.000
_cell.angle_alpha   90.00
_cell.angle_beta   90.00
_cell.angle_gamma   90.00
#
_symmetry.space_group_name_H-M   'P 1'
#
loop_
_entity.id
_entity.type
_entity.pdbx_description
1 polymer ?
#
loop_
_entity_poly.entity_id
_entity_poly.type
_entity_poly.pdbx_seq_one_letter_code
_entity_poly.pdbx_strand_id
1 'polypeptide(L)'
;VRRSMPEALIRRHYAERLSPTEPITTATRVIDTFFPIAQGGTGCIPGPFGAGKTVLQSCIARFSTVDIVVIVACGERAGEVVETITEYPETKDPRTGGTLMDRTIIICNTSSMPVAAREASIYTGITLGEYFRQMGYHVLLIADSTSRWAQAMRETSGRMEEIPGEEAFPAYLDSSIK
;
A
#
# COMPACT_ATOMS: atom_id res chain seq x y z
N VAL A 1 -0.81 13.67 -18.14
CA VAL A 1 -0.56 12.48 -18.96
C VAL A 1 -0.03 11.30 -18.17
N ARG A 2 0.63 11.51 -17.02
CA ARG A 2 1.31 10.45 -16.24
C ARG A 2 0.47 9.79 -15.16
N ARG A 3 -0.66 10.40 -14.83
CA ARG A 3 -1.56 10.04 -13.76
C ARG A 3 -2.27 8.73 -13.93
N SER A 4 -2.50 8.37 -15.15
CA SER A 4 -3.53 7.42 -15.50
C SER A 4 -3.00 6.12 -16.12
N MET A 5 -1.68 5.95 -16.31
CA MET A 5 -1.22 4.76 -17.03
C MET A 5 -1.54 3.45 -16.30
N PRO A 6 -1.21 3.28 -15.02
CA PRO A 6 -1.62 2.07 -14.31
C PRO A 6 -3.13 2.00 -14.14
N GLU A 7 -3.76 3.11 -13.77
CA GLU A 7 -5.19 3.20 -13.59
C GLU A 7 -5.97 3.00 -14.90
N ALA A 8 -5.48 3.54 -16.01
CA ALA A 8 -6.07 3.33 -17.32
C ALA A 8 -5.90 1.89 -17.83
N LEU A 9 -4.79 1.23 -17.53
CA LEU A 9 -4.58 -0.18 -17.83
C LEU A 9 -5.52 -1.06 -17.00
N ILE A 10 -5.64 -0.80 -15.71
CA ILE A 10 -6.55 -1.50 -14.82
C ILE A 10 -8.00 -1.32 -15.31
N ARG A 11 -8.42 -0.10 -15.60
CA ARG A 11 -9.79 0.19 -16.05
C ARG A 11 -10.15 -0.41 -17.41
N ARG A 12 -9.19 -0.63 -18.28
CA ARG A 12 -9.44 -1.19 -19.62
C ARG A 12 -9.66 -2.70 -19.65
N HIS A 13 -9.24 -3.40 -18.58
CA HIS A 13 -9.19 -4.87 -18.59
C HIS A 13 -10.24 -5.54 -17.72
N TYR A 14 -11.08 -4.81 -17.01
CA TYR A 14 -12.19 -5.44 -16.29
C TYR A 14 -13.53 -5.19 -17.01
N ALA A 15 -14.33 -6.24 -17.12
CA ALA A 15 -15.65 -6.17 -17.75
C ALA A 15 -16.70 -5.54 -16.83
N GLU A 16 -16.58 -5.76 -15.52
CA GLU A 16 -17.50 -5.28 -14.51
C GLU A 16 -16.77 -5.05 -13.18
N ARG A 17 -17.17 -4.01 -12.46
CA ARG A 17 -16.70 -3.75 -11.11
C ARG A 17 -17.67 -4.36 -10.11
N LEU A 18 -17.26 -5.46 -9.52
CA LEU A 18 -18.04 -6.14 -8.49
C LEU A 18 -17.92 -5.41 -7.14
N SER A 19 -19.02 -5.37 -6.40
CA SER A 19 -18.99 -4.90 -5.01
C SER A 19 -18.32 -5.94 -4.13
N PRO A 20 -17.39 -5.57 -3.22
CA PRO A 20 -16.75 -6.50 -2.32
C PRO A 20 -17.80 -7.06 -1.32
N THR A 21 -17.88 -8.37 -1.23
CA THR A 21 -18.85 -9.06 -0.36
C THR A 21 -18.21 -9.97 0.67
N GLU A 22 -16.98 -10.43 0.44
CA GLU A 22 -16.28 -11.36 1.31
C GLU A 22 -15.26 -10.62 2.18
N PRO A 23 -15.25 -10.85 3.51
CA PRO A 23 -14.25 -10.27 4.38
C PRO A 23 -12.90 -10.98 4.25
N ILE A 24 -11.82 -10.24 4.41
CA ILE A 24 -10.48 -10.78 4.62
C ILE A 24 -10.31 -11.13 6.10
N THR A 25 -9.73 -12.28 6.40
CA THR A 25 -9.37 -12.63 7.78
C THR A 25 -7.96 -12.12 8.08
N THR A 26 -7.85 -11.21 9.04
CA THR A 26 -6.56 -10.64 9.47
C THR A 26 -5.98 -11.35 10.70
N ALA A 27 -6.75 -12.26 11.31
CA ALA A 27 -6.49 -12.91 12.61
C ALA A 27 -6.33 -11.92 13.79
N THR A 28 -6.77 -10.69 13.60
CA THR A 28 -6.81 -9.67 14.65
C THR A 28 -8.27 -9.46 15.06
N ARG A 29 -8.65 -9.94 16.24
CA ARG A 29 -10.07 -9.97 16.68
C ARG A 29 -10.78 -8.62 16.56
N VAL A 30 -10.11 -7.53 16.93
CA VAL A 30 -10.71 -6.19 16.88
C VAL A 30 -11.02 -5.79 15.44
N ILE A 31 -10.11 -6.07 14.51
CA ILE A 31 -10.31 -5.74 13.10
C ILE A 31 -11.40 -6.63 12.52
N ASP A 32 -11.27 -7.93 12.67
CA ASP A 32 -12.18 -8.90 12.05
C ASP A 32 -13.62 -8.78 12.59
N THR A 33 -13.79 -8.30 13.85
CA THR A 33 -15.12 -8.17 14.48
C THR A 33 -15.76 -6.80 14.26
N PHE A 34 -14.99 -5.71 14.45
CA PHE A 34 -15.57 -4.36 14.47
C PHE A 34 -15.26 -3.55 13.20
N PHE A 35 -14.17 -3.88 12.50
CA PHE A 35 -13.72 -3.15 11.31
C PHE A 35 -13.33 -4.10 10.19
N PRO A 36 -14.21 -5.06 9.79
CA PRO A 36 -13.86 -6.04 8.79
C PRO A 36 -13.49 -5.37 7.47
N ILE A 37 -12.37 -5.80 6.89
CA ILE A 37 -11.92 -5.34 5.58
C ILE A 37 -12.41 -6.35 4.55
N ALA A 38 -13.11 -5.89 3.52
CA ALA A 38 -13.57 -6.74 2.46
C ALA A 38 -12.46 -7.04 1.44
N GLN A 39 -12.48 -8.22 0.85
CA GLN A 39 -11.62 -8.58 -0.29
C GLN A 39 -11.93 -7.66 -1.45
N GLY A 40 -10.89 -7.01 -2.02
CA GLY A 40 -11.07 -5.96 -3.03
C GLY A 40 -11.48 -4.61 -2.46
N GLY A 41 -11.58 -4.48 -1.13
CA GLY A 41 -11.80 -3.23 -0.44
C GLY A 41 -10.51 -2.53 -0.02
N THR A 42 -10.66 -1.37 0.60
CA THR A 42 -9.56 -0.55 1.11
C THR A 42 -9.76 -0.31 2.60
N GLY A 43 -8.70 -0.49 3.39
CA GLY A 43 -8.68 -0.18 4.81
C GLY A 43 -7.70 0.96 5.11
N CYS A 44 -8.00 1.79 6.09
CA CYS A 44 -7.12 2.86 6.56
C CYS A 44 -6.75 2.62 8.02
N ILE A 45 -5.47 2.76 8.34
CA ILE A 45 -4.93 2.69 9.71
C ILE A 45 -4.45 4.09 10.11
N PRO A 46 -5.34 4.96 10.60
CA PRO A 46 -4.96 6.30 11.02
C PRO A 46 -4.26 6.27 12.38
N GLY A 47 -3.34 7.20 12.59
CA GLY A 47 -2.70 7.37 13.88
C GLY A 47 -1.46 8.27 13.83
N PRO A 48 -1.12 8.92 14.94
CA PRO A 48 0.09 9.73 15.04
C PRO A 48 1.35 8.87 14.99
N PHE A 49 2.49 9.53 14.95
CA PHE A 49 3.79 8.85 15.04
C PHE A 49 3.89 8.05 16.34
N GLY A 50 4.39 6.83 16.26
CA GLY A 50 4.55 5.93 17.42
C GLY A 50 3.26 5.22 17.85
N ALA A 51 2.14 5.38 17.16
CA ALA A 51 0.88 4.70 17.49
C ALA A 51 0.85 3.19 17.17
N GLY A 52 1.95 2.62 16.66
CA GLY A 52 2.03 1.19 16.35
C GLY A 52 1.45 0.81 14.98
N LYS A 53 1.31 1.76 14.06
CA LYS A 53 0.79 1.50 12.70
C LYS A 53 1.57 0.41 11.96
N THR A 54 2.89 0.55 11.92
CA THR A 54 3.78 -0.41 11.23
C THR A 54 3.73 -1.79 11.88
N VAL A 55 3.63 -1.86 13.21
CA VAL A 55 3.46 -3.14 13.92
C VAL A 55 2.15 -3.82 13.52
N LEU A 56 1.05 -3.06 13.46
CA LEU A 56 -0.25 -3.59 13.05
C LEU A 56 -0.22 -4.06 11.58
N GLN A 57 0.42 -3.31 10.71
CA GLN A 57 0.61 -3.69 9.30
C GLN A 57 1.41 -4.98 9.17
N SER A 58 2.50 -5.14 9.93
CA SER A 58 3.31 -6.37 9.96
C SER A 58 2.49 -7.56 10.49
N CYS A 59 1.66 -7.36 11.50
CA CYS A 59 0.74 -8.40 11.98
C CYS A 59 -0.26 -8.82 10.90
N ILE A 60 -0.87 -7.86 10.20
CA ILE A 60 -1.81 -8.15 9.11
C ILE A 60 -1.08 -8.87 7.97
N ALA A 61 0.11 -8.42 7.57
CA ALA A 61 0.92 -9.08 6.55
C ALA A 61 1.21 -10.54 6.88
N ARG A 62 1.51 -10.82 8.17
CA ARG A 62 1.90 -12.15 8.65
C ARG A 62 0.73 -13.12 8.75
N PHE A 63 -0.39 -12.65 9.29
CA PHE A 63 -1.49 -13.54 9.71
C PHE A 63 -2.69 -13.53 8.76
N SER A 64 -2.77 -12.58 7.82
CA SER A 64 -3.89 -12.52 6.88
C SER A 64 -3.91 -13.69 5.90
N THR A 65 -5.12 -14.05 5.48
CA THR A 65 -5.39 -15.12 4.52
C THR A 65 -5.17 -14.69 3.07
N VAL A 66 -3.98 -14.15 2.78
CA VAL A 66 -3.60 -13.71 1.42
C VAL A 66 -2.41 -14.49 0.90
N ASP A 67 -2.30 -14.63 -0.41
CA ASP A 67 -1.22 -15.40 -1.03
C ASP A 67 0.04 -14.56 -1.18
N ILE A 68 -0.10 -13.30 -1.57
CA ILE A 68 1.01 -12.38 -1.82
C ILE A 68 0.80 -11.08 -1.05
N VAL A 69 1.87 -10.59 -0.46
CA VAL A 69 1.91 -9.29 0.22
C VAL A 69 2.80 -8.34 -0.58
N VAL A 70 2.29 -7.17 -0.91
CA VAL A 70 3.07 -6.10 -1.55
C VAL A 70 3.19 -4.96 -0.56
N ILE A 71 4.39 -4.67 -0.12
CA ILE A 71 4.68 -3.56 0.80
C ILE A 71 5.31 -2.42 0.02
N VAL A 72 4.67 -1.26 0.07
CA VAL A 72 5.19 -0.03 -0.51
C VAL A 72 5.61 0.90 0.62
N ALA A 73 6.91 0.95 0.89
CA ALA A 73 7.50 1.92 1.80
C ALA A 73 7.69 3.24 1.06
N CYS A 74 6.79 4.18 1.29
CA CYS A 74 6.77 5.48 0.60
C CYS A 74 7.39 6.57 1.46
N GLY A 75 8.65 6.89 1.22
CA GLY A 75 9.39 7.93 1.94
C GLY A 75 9.72 7.55 3.39
N GLU A 76 9.80 6.27 3.69
CA GLU A 76 10.14 5.77 5.03
C GLU A 76 11.60 6.04 5.42
N ARG A 77 11.89 5.99 6.71
CA ARG A 77 13.26 6.10 7.20
C ARG A 77 14.04 4.85 6.80
N ALA A 78 15.29 5.05 6.38
CA ALA A 78 16.14 3.92 5.96
C ALA A 78 16.24 2.83 7.04
N GLY A 79 16.28 3.20 8.33
CA GLY A 79 16.31 2.25 9.44
C GLY A 79 15.10 1.32 9.51
N GLU A 80 13.90 1.86 9.36
CA GLU A 80 12.64 1.08 9.38
C GLU A 80 12.56 0.10 8.19
N VAL A 81 13.07 0.53 7.05
CA VAL A 81 13.14 -0.34 5.86
C VAL A 81 14.14 -1.47 6.06
N VAL A 82 15.32 -1.17 6.61
CA VAL A 82 16.35 -2.19 6.91
C VAL A 82 15.81 -3.20 7.92
N GLU A 83 15.11 -2.74 8.95
CA GLU A 83 14.46 -3.61 9.93
C GLU A 83 13.49 -4.59 9.25
N THR A 84 12.60 -4.09 8.40
CA THR A 84 11.66 -4.92 7.64
C THR A 84 12.37 -5.95 6.77
N ILE A 85 13.40 -5.54 6.03
CA ILE A 85 14.17 -6.45 5.15
C ILE A 85 14.93 -7.50 5.95
N THR A 86 15.34 -7.20 7.17
CA THR A 86 16.08 -8.12 8.03
C THR A 86 15.15 -9.08 8.76
N GLU A 87 14.01 -8.61 9.26
CA GLU A 87 13.07 -9.41 10.04
C GLU A 87 12.25 -10.40 9.20
N TYR A 88 11.83 -10.01 7.99
CA TYR A 88 10.95 -10.83 7.18
C TYR A 88 11.54 -12.18 6.75
N PRO A 89 12.83 -12.28 6.39
CA PRO A 89 13.47 -13.59 6.13
C PRO A 89 13.57 -14.49 7.37
N GLU A 90 13.65 -13.91 8.57
CA GLU A 90 13.72 -14.65 9.84
C GLU A 90 12.35 -15.04 10.38
N THR A 91 11.32 -14.31 9.96
CA THR A 91 9.94 -14.52 10.41
C THR A 91 9.31 -15.70 9.67
N LYS A 92 8.90 -16.73 10.41
CA LYS A 92 8.19 -17.88 9.85
C LYS A 92 6.78 -17.48 9.43
N ASP A 93 6.39 -17.88 8.21
CA ASP A 93 5.03 -17.76 7.73
C ASP A 93 4.16 -18.89 8.32
N PRO A 94 3.13 -18.58 9.10
CA PRO A 94 2.27 -19.59 9.70
C PRO A 94 1.46 -20.39 8.66
N ARG A 95 1.32 -19.92 7.43
CA ARG A 95 0.55 -20.59 6.37
C ARG A 95 1.36 -21.59 5.57
N THR A 96 2.55 -21.18 5.13
CA THR A 96 3.38 -22.00 4.22
C THR A 96 4.48 -22.78 4.94
N GLY A 97 4.80 -22.39 6.18
CA GLY A 97 5.93 -22.95 6.94
C GLY A 97 7.31 -22.46 6.47
N GLY A 98 7.36 -21.69 5.38
CA GLY A 98 8.55 -20.99 4.90
C GLY A 98 8.78 -19.67 5.63
N THR A 99 9.45 -18.73 4.96
CA THR A 99 9.65 -17.39 5.49
C THR A 99 8.59 -16.43 4.97
N LEU A 100 8.32 -15.36 5.71
CA LEU A 100 7.37 -14.34 5.27
C LEU A 100 7.86 -13.65 3.98
N MET A 101 9.17 -13.58 3.78
CA MET A 101 9.79 -12.99 2.60
C MET A 101 9.46 -13.77 1.31
N ASP A 102 9.20 -15.08 1.38
CA ASP A 102 8.92 -15.92 0.21
C ASP A 102 7.64 -15.49 -0.54
N ARG A 103 6.71 -14.83 0.16
CA ARG A 103 5.46 -14.31 -0.42
C ARG A 103 5.33 -12.79 -0.37
N THR A 104 6.41 -12.07 -0.05
CA THR A 104 6.39 -10.62 0.13
C THR A 104 7.22 -9.93 -0.94
N ILE A 105 6.65 -8.90 -1.54
CA ILE A 105 7.34 -7.98 -2.46
C ILE A 105 7.48 -6.65 -1.75
N ILE A 106 8.69 -6.13 -1.64
CA ILE A 106 8.96 -4.85 -0.99
C ILE A 106 9.40 -3.83 -2.04
N ILE A 107 8.64 -2.75 -2.17
CA ILE A 107 9.00 -1.57 -2.95
C ILE A 107 9.47 -0.52 -1.97
N CYS A 108 10.74 -0.25 -1.97
CA CYS A 108 11.37 0.62 -0.99
C CYS A 108 11.70 1.98 -1.60
N ASN A 109 11.12 3.03 -1.03
CA ASN A 109 11.45 4.40 -1.32
C ASN A 109 11.74 5.12 0.01
N THR A 110 12.98 5.50 0.22
CA THR A 110 13.39 6.22 1.43
C THR A 110 13.15 7.73 1.31
N SER A 111 13.13 8.41 2.45
CA SER A 111 12.93 9.86 2.52
C SER A 111 13.98 10.69 1.78
N SER A 112 15.15 10.13 1.51
CA SER A 112 16.24 10.78 0.74
C SER A 112 16.12 10.62 -0.77
N MET A 113 15.21 9.79 -1.25
CA MET A 113 15.01 9.56 -2.68
C MET A 113 14.24 10.72 -3.34
N PRO A 114 14.35 10.88 -4.67
CA PRO A 114 13.65 11.93 -5.41
C PRO A 114 12.13 11.89 -5.21
N VAL A 115 11.52 13.07 -5.18
CA VAL A 115 10.07 13.23 -4.98
C VAL A 115 9.25 12.47 -6.03
N ALA A 116 9.66 12.51 -7.29
CA ALA A 116 8.99 11.80 -8.38
C ALA A 116 9.01 10.27 -8.19
N ALA A 117 10.09 9.71 -7.64
CA ALA A 117 10.15 8.29 -7.32
C ALA A 117 9.22 7.92 -6.17
N ARG A 118 9.12 8.81 -5.18
CA ARG A 118 8.19 8.66 -4.04
C ARG A 118 6.74 8.67 -4.50
N GLU A 119 6.38 9.60 -5.38
CA GLU A 119 5.05 9.64 -5.98
C GLU A 119 4.75 8.39 -6.82
N ALA A 120 5.69 7.92 -7.62
CA ALA A 120 5.52 6.76 -8.49
C ALA A 120 5.46 5.42 -7.75
N SER A 121 5.98 5.32 -6.52
CA SER A 121 6.12 4.06 -5.79
C SER A 121 4.78 3.36 -5.55
N ILE A 122 3.73 4.11 -5.18
CA ILE A 122 2.38 3.58 -4.95
C ILE A 122 1.80 2.99 -6.24
N TYR A 123 1.92 3.69 -7.37
CA TYR A 123 1.42 3.20 -8.66
C TYR A 123 2.16 1.93 -9.11
N THR A 124 3.46 1.84 -8.83
CA THR A 124 4.24 0.63 -9.08
C THR A 124 3.73 -0.53 -8.24
N GLY A 125 3.46 -0.30 -6.95
CA GLY A 125 2.91 -1.30 -6.05
C GLY A 125 1.55 -1.82 -6.51
N ILE A 126 0.66 -0.92 -6.87
CA ILE A 126 -0.67 -1.27 -7.39
C ILE A 126 -0.55 -2.09 -8.68
N THR A 127 0.34 -1.70 -9.59
CA THR A 127 0.54 -2.41 -10.86
C THR A 127 1.01 -3.85 -10.63
N LEU A 128 1.94 -4.06 -9.70
CA LEU A 128 2.39 -5.41 -9.33
C LEU A 128 1.28 -6.20 -8.64
N GLY A 129 0.54 -5.56 -7.73
CA GLY A 129 -0.60 -6.19 -7.09
C GLY A 129 -1.66 -6.66 -8.09
N GLU A 130 -2.00 -5.82 -9.05
CA GLU A 130 -2.95 -6.16 -10.12
C GLU A 130 -2.44 -7.28 -11.05
N TYR A 131 -1.15 -7.30 -11.33
CA TYR A 131 -0.55 -8.37 -12.12
C TYR A 131 -0.78 -9.74 -11.47
N PHE A 132 -0.51 -9.87 -10.17
CA PHE A 132 -0.74 -11.12 -9.46
C PHE A 132 -2.21 -11.42 -9.24
N ARG A 133 -3.04 -10.40 -9.01
CA ARG A 133 -4.50 -10.56 -8.92
C ARG A 133 -5.07 -11.15 -10.21
N GLN A 134 -4.62 -10.69 -11.37
CA GLN A 134 -5.04 -11.23 -12.66
C GLN A 134 -4.62 -12.69 -12.87
N MET A 135 -3.62 -13.16 -12.17
CA MET A 135 -3.23 -14.59 -12.14
C MET A 135 -4.12 -15.42 -11.19
N GLY A 136 -5.04 -14.79 -10.45
CA GLY A 136 -5.93 -15.46 -9.52
C GLY A 136 -5.45 -15.52 -8.07
N TYR A 137 -4.38 -14.80 -7.72
CA TYR A 137 -3.88 -14.72 -6.35
C TYR A 137 -4.62 -13.67 -5.53
N HIS A 138 -4.80 -13.93 -4.25
CA HIS A 138 -5.24 -12.92 -3.28
C HIS A 138 -4.05 -12.07 -2.86
N VAL A 139 -4.10 -10.79 -3.17
CA VAL A 139 -2.99 -9.85 -2.93
C VAL A 139 -3.39 -8.83 -1.88
N LEU A 140 -2.54 -8.65 -0.87
CA LEU A 140 -2.62 -7.57 0.10
C LEU A 140 -1.57 -6.51 -0.26
N LEU A 141 -2.01 -5.29 -0.51
CA LEU A 141 -1.12 -4.15 -0.71
C LEU A 141 -1.12 -3.29 0.55
N ILE A 142 0.05 -3.07 1.11
CA ILE A 142 0.28 -2.20 2.27
C ILE A 142 1.08 -0.99 1.82
N ALA A 143 0.54 0.21 2.02
CA ALA A 143 1.22 1.47 1.72
C ALA A 143 1.61 2.19 3.02
N ASP A 144 2.88 2.27 3.31
CA ASP A 144 3.43 2.98 4.47
C ASP A 144 4.41 4.07 4.04
N SER A 145 4.07 5.33 4.11
CA SER A 145 2.78 5.88 4.49
C SER A 145 2.21 6.75 3.37
N THR A 146 0.90 6.71 3.21
CA THR A 146 0.18 7.56 2.24
C THR A 146 0.32 9.05 2.52
N SER A 147 0.59 9.46 3.76
CA SER A 147 0.85 10.86 4.14
C SER A 147 2.09 11.40 3.43
N ARG A 148 3.15 10.63 3.35
CA ARG A 148 4.39 11.03 2.66
C ARG A 148 4.25 10.99 1.15
N TRP A 149 3.40 10.11 0.65
CA TRP A 149 3.01 10.13 -0.76
C TRP A 149 2.24 11.41 -1.12
N ALA A 150 1.25 11.80 -0.29
CA ALA A 150 0.52 13.05 -0.46
C ALA A 150 1.45 14.27 -0.36
N GLN A 151 2.43 14.25 0.54
CA GLN A 151 3.46 15.28 0.63
C GLN A 151 4.28 15.37 -0.66
N ALA A 152 4.65 14.24 -1.27
CA ALA A 152 5.37 14.23 -2.54
C ALA A 152 4.52 14.87 -3.66
N MET A 153 3.22 14.58 -3.71
CA MET A 153 2.31 15.24 -4.66
C MET A 153 2.22 16.75 -4.43
N ARG A 154 2.18 17.20 -3.17
CA ARG A 154 2.21 18.63 -2.84
C ARG A 154 3.50 19.32 -3.30
N GLU A 155 4.65 18.67 -3.09
CA GLU A 155 5.93 19.20 -3.55
C GLU A 155 6.01 19.29 -5.10
N THR A 156 5.49 18.27 -5.79
CA THR A 156 5.44 18.24 -7.25
C THR A 156 4.53 19.33 -7.80
N SER A 157 3.31 19.45 -7.27
CA SER A 157 2.36 20.48 -7.71
C SER A 157 2.85 21.90 -7.45
N GLY A 158 3.53 22.11 -6.31
CA GLY A 158 4.14 23.40 -5.99
C GLY A 158 5.26 23.79 -6.97
N ARG A 159 6.06 22.83 -7.44
CA ARG A 159 7.08 23.06 -8.47
C ARG A 159 6.48 23.32 -9.86
N MET A 160 5.29 22.80 -10.11
CA MET A 160 4.54 23.02 -11.36
C MET A 160 3.68 24.27 -11.33
N GLU A 161 3.73 25.05 -10.23
CA GLU A 161 2.94 26.27 -10.03
C GLU A 161 1.42 26.04 -10.19
N GLU A 162 0.95 24.83 -9.84
CA GLU A 162 -0.47 24.54 -9.85
C GLU A 162 -1.19 25.29 -8.72
N ILE A 163 -2.43 25.69 -8.96
CA ILE A 163 -3.26 26.37 -7.94
C ILE A 163 -3.49 25.39 -6.77
N PRO A 164 -3.07 25.74 -5.56
CA PRO A 164 -3.23 24.84 -4.40
C PRO A 164 -4.69 24.72 -4.00
N GLY A 165 -5.09 23.51 -3.62
CA GLY A 165 -6.35 23.22 -2.95
C GLY A 165 -6.25 23.40 -1.43
N GLU A 166 -7.08 22.70 -0.67
CA GLU A 166 -7.04 22.70 0.81
C GLU A 166 -5.68 22.23 1.33
N GLU A 167 -5.18 22.90 2.36
CA GLU A 167 -3.87 22.63 3.01
C GLU A 167 -2.68 22.59 2.04
N ALA A 168 -2.77 23.33 0.94
CA ALA A 168 -1.75 23.36 -0.12
C ALA A 168 -1.55 22.01 -0.85
N PHE A 169 -2.47 21.08 -0.75
CA PHE A 169 -2.46 19.87 -1.56
C PHE A 169 -3.07 20.13 -2.96
N PRO A 170 -2.67 19.35 -3.97
CA PRO A 170 -3.29 19.46 -5.28
C PRO A 170 -4.77 19.07 -5.22
N ALA A 171 -5.62 19.78 -5.96
CA ALA A 171 -7.09 19.57 -5.97
C ALA A 171 -7.51 18.14 -6.37
N TYR A 172 -6.62 17.41 -7.01
CA TYR A 172 -6.84 16.04 -7.45
C TYR A 172 -6.43 14.95 -6.46
N LEU A 173 -5.96 15.31 -5.27
CA LEU A 173 -5.51 14.34 -4.26
C LEU A 173 -6.62 13.34 -3.95
N ASP A 174 -7.84 13.82 -3.68
CA ASP A 174 -8.99 12.97 -3.35
C ASP A 174 -9.32 11.95 -4.44
N SER A 175 -9.27 12.38 -5.70
CA SER A 175 -9.52 11.49 -6.83
C SER A 175 -8.40 10.47 -7.06
N SER A 176 -7.21 10.73 -6.52
CA SER A 176 -6.07 9.82 -6.62
C SER A 176 -6.06 8.77 -5.51
N ILE A 177 -6.75 9.02 -4.40
CA ILE A 177 -6.92 8.08 -3.29
C ILE A 177 -8.08 7.12 -3.55
N LYS A 178 -9.11 7.56 -4.26
CA LYS A 178 -10.28 6.76 -4.67
C LYS A 178 -9.98 5.82 -5.83
#